data_672cf8a3a548a24e162603d275ce56cc
#
_entry.id   672cf8a3a548a24e162603d275ce56cc
#
_cell.length_a   1.000
_cell.length_b   1.000
_cell.length_c   1.000
_cell.angle_alpha   90.00
_cell.angle_beta   90.00
_cell.angle_gamma   90.00
#
_symmetry.space_group_name_H-M   'P 1'
#
loop_
_entity.id
_entity.type
_entity.pdbx_description
1 polymer ?
#
loop_
_entity_poly.entity_id
_entity_poly.type
_entity_poly.pdbx_seq_one_letter_code
_entity_poly.pdbx_strand_id
1 'polypeptide(L)'
;MKKIFLFLMFIAFSLAMSAQINTDRVLAIGRNALYFEDYVLSIQYFNQVIKAKPWIAEPYFYRAVAKINLDDYKGAEEDCTLCLERNPFLVQAYYARGIARQSQEKYVEAIADYDKGLEFKPDDRQMLVNKAVANIQRKDYNDAE
;
A
#
# COMPACT_ATOMS: atom_id res chain seq x y z
N MET A 1 -30.85 39.31 -2.72
CA MET A 1 -29.43 38.96 -2.55
C MET A 1 -29.23 37.68 -1.78
N LYS A 2 -29.76 37.49 -0.55
CA LYS A 2 -29.61 36.27 0.27
C LYS A 2 -30.10 35.00 -0.45
N LYS A 3 -31.21 35.06 -1.19
CA LYS A 3 -31.75 33.88 -1.92
C LYS A 3 -30.87 33.46 -3.10
N ILE A 4 -30.27 34.45 -3.79
CA ILE A 4 -29.35 34.18 -4.91
C ILE A 4 -28.04 33.57 -4.39
N PHE A 5 -27.53 34.06 -3.25
CA PHE A 5 -26.35 33.52 -2.60
C PHE A 5 -26.53 32.09 -2.15
N LEU A 6 -27.68 31.75 -1.52
CA LEU A 6 -28.04 30.39 -1.14
C LEU A 6 -28.17 29.48 -2.36
N PHE A 7 -28.73 29.94 -3.45
CA PHE A 7 -28.87 29.19 -4.69
C PHE A 7 -27.51 28.90 -5.34
N LEU A 8 -26.61 29.89 -5.37
CA LEU A 8 -25.24 29.73 -5.85
C LEU A 8 -24.42 28.79 -4.98
N MET A 9 -24.59 28.84 -3.65
CA MET A 9 -23.99 27.87 -2.73
C MET A 9 -24.50 26.46 -2.97
N PHE A 10 -25.81 26.30 -3.21
CA PHE A 10 -26.39 24.99 -3.50
C PHE A 10 -25.90 24.40 -4.82
N ILE A 11 -25.77 25.25 -5.87
CA ILE A 11 -25.18 24.82 -7.16
C ILE A 11 -23.72 24.46 -6.99
N ALA A 12 -22.92 25.27 -6.27
CA ALA A 12 -21.51 24.97 -6.01
C ALA A 12 -21.35 23.68 -5.21
N PHE A 13 -22.22 23.43 -4.22
CA PHE A 13 -22.22 22.21 -3.44
C PHE A 13 -22.63 20.98 -4.26
N SER A 14 -23.65 21.12 -5.14
CA SER A 14 -24.08 20.03 -6.02
C SER A 14 -23.04 19.71 -7.10
N LEU A 15 -22.35 20.73 -7.65
CA LEU A 15 -21.22 20.56 -8.57
C LEU A 15 -20.02 19.91 -7.87
N ALA A 16 -19.71 20.30 -6.63
CA ALA A 16 -18.67 19.65 -5.84
C ALA A 16 -18.99 18.19 -5.55
N MET A 17 -20.24 17.84 -5.25
CA MET A 17 -20.68 16.47 -5.06
C MET A 17 -20.65 15.64 -6.35
N SER A 18 -21.00 16.23 -7.50
CA SER A 18 -20.97 15.51 -8.79
C SER A 18 -19.57 15.35 -9.34
N ALA A 19 -18.63 16.23 -8.96
CA ALA A 19 -17.21 16.14 -9.28
C ALA A 19 -16.43 15.24 -8.32
N GLN A 20 -17.06 14.78 -7.23
CA GLN A 20 -16.42 13.85 -6.30
C GLN A 20 -16.27 12.50 -6.98
N ILE A 21 -15.04 12.19 -7.41
CA ILE A 21 -14.67 10.87 -7.90
C ILE A 21 -15.17 9.85 -6.88
N ASN A 22 -15.98 8.88 -7.33
CA ASN A 22 -16.35 7.76 -6.48
C ASN A 22 -15.08 6.91 -6.24
N THR A 23 -14.32 7.30 -5.22
CA THR A 23 -13.04 6.69 -4.88
C THR A 23 -13.16 5.20 -4.58
N ASP A 24 -14.30 4.75 -4.07
CA ASP A 24 -14.53 3.33 -3.76
C ASP A 24 -14.63 2.53 -5.06
N ARG A 25 -15.31 3.08 -6.07
CA ARG A 25 -15.39 2.47 -7.39
C ARG A 25 -14.03 2.46 -8.09
N VAL A 26 -13.29 3.57 -8.04
CA VAL A 26 -11.93 3.66 -8.63
C VAL A 26 -10.98 2.70 -7.94
N LEU A 27 -11.04 2.58 -6.60
CA LEU A 27 -10.27 1.61 -5.84
C LEU A 27 -10.60 0.17 -6.27
N ALA A 28 -11.89 -0.16 -6.44
CA ALA A 28 -12.32 -1.47 -6.88
C ALA A 28 -11.80 -1.81 -8.29
N ILE A 29 -11.82 -0.83 -9.22
CA ILE A 29 -11.26 -1.02 -10.57
C ILE A 29 -9.75 -1.25 -10.50
N GLY A 30 -9.02 -0.48 -9.70
CA GLY A 30 -7.59 -0.68 -9.48
C GLY A 30 -7.25 -2.07 -8.91
N ARG A 31 -8.05 -2.55 -7.96
CA ARG A 31 -7.90 -3.91 -7.41
C ARG A 31 -8.18 -4.99 -8.45
N ASN A 32 -9.17 -4.81 -9.32
CA ASN A 32 -9.42 -5.72 -10.42
C ASN A 32 -8.24 -5.75 -11.41
N ALA A 33 -7.72 -4.58 -11.80
CA ALA A 33 -6.52 -4.50 -12.64
C ALA A 33 -5.33 -5.24 -12.00
N LEU A 34 -5.13 -5.07 -10.68
CA LEU A 34 -4.10 -5.78 -9.92
C LEU A 34 -4.32 -7.30 -9.94
N TYR A 35 -5.56 -7.76 -9.78
CA TYR A 35 -5.92 -9.18 -9.81
C TYR A 35 -5.65 -9.81 -11.18
N PHE A 36 -5.86 -9.06 -12.27
CA PHE A 36 -5.56 -9.49 -13.63
C PHE A 36 -4.12 -9.18 -14.06
N GLU A 37 -3.25 -8.85 -13.12
CA GLU A 37 -1.81 -8.60 -13.31
C GLU A 37 -1.50 -7.38 -14.22
N ASP A 38 -2.48 -6.50 -14.44
CA ASP A 38 -2.23 -5.21 -15.08
C ASP A 38 -1.73 -4.19 -14.05
N TYR A 39 -0.49 -4.38 -13.64
CA TYR A 39 0.13 -3.62 -12.55
C TYR A 39 0.25 -2.12 -12.89
N VAL A 40 0.58 -1.78 -14.13
CA VAL A 40 0.72 -0.38 -14.55
C VAL A 40 -0.63 0.34 -14.48
N LEU A 41 -1.68 -0.28 -15.00
CA LEU A 41 -3.04 0.27 -14.95
C LEU A 41 -3.54 0.36 -13.50
N SER A 42 -3.27 -0.65 -12.67
CA SER A 42 -3.66 -0.65 -11.26
C SER A 42 -3.03 0.53 -10.51
N ILE A 43 -1.74 0.81 -10.73
CA ILE A 43 -1.04 1.96 -10.15
C ILE A 43 -1.71 3.29 -10.55
N GLN A 44 -2.13 3.44 -11.82
CA GLN A 44 -2.82 4.65 -12.28
C GLN A 44 -4.13 4.89 -11.50
N TYR A 45 -4.93 3.84 -11.26
CA TYR A 45 -6.15 3.95 -10.47
C TYR A 45 -5.85 4.25 -8.99
N PHE A 46 -4.86 3.60 -8.38
CA PHE A 46 -4.48 3.90 -7.00
C PHE A 46 -3.96 5.33 -6.85
N ASN A 47 -3.22 5.85 -7.82
CA ASN A 47 -2.80 7.26 -7.85
C ASN A 47 -3.99 8.22 -7.84
N GLN A 48 -5.07 7.91 -8.57
CA GLN A 48 -6.28 8.72 -8.58
C GLN A 48 -6.95 8.74 -7.19
N VAL A 49 -7.05 7.57 -6.53
CA VAL A 49 -7.61 7.47 -5.17
C VAL A 49 -6.76 8.23 -4.16
N ILE A 50 -5.44 8.07 -4.21
CA ILE A 50 -4.49 8.75 -3.31
C ILE A 50 -4.55 10.26 -3.50
N LYS A 51 -4.65 10.74 -4.74
CA LYS A 51 -4.80 12.17 -5.03
C LYS A 51 -6.09 12.75 -4.44
N ALA A 52 -7.19 12.00 -4.52
CA ALA A 52 -8.49 12.44 -4.02
C ALA A 52 -8.62 12.33 -2.49
N LYS A 53 -8.08 11.25 -1.90
CA LYS A 53 -8.18 10.93 -0.48
C LYS A 53 -6.83 10.40 0.06
N PRO A 54 -5.83 11.27 0.25
CA PRO A 54 -4.47 10.84 0.63
C PRO A 54 -4.36 10.24 2.04
N TRP A 55 -5.43 10.32 2.83
CA TRP A 55 -5.48 9.77 4.20
C TRP A 55 -5.93 8.30 4.28
N ILE A 56 -6.41 7.70 3.17
CA ILE A 56 -6.80 6.29 3.13
C ILE A 56 -5.56 5.42 2.99
N ALA A 57 -5.42 4.39 3.83
CA ALA A 57 -4.26 3.51 3.86
C ALA A 57 -4.21 2.50 2.70
N GLU A 58 -5.36 1.89 2.36
CA GLU A 58 -5.44 0.76 1.44
C GLU A 58 -4.87 1.01 0.04
N PRO A 59 -5.11 2.16 -0.63
CA PRO A 59 -4.56 2.36 -1.98
C PRO A 59 -3.04 2.40 -2.00
N TYR A 60 -2.37 2.84 -0.93
CA TYR A 60 -0.91 2.75 -0.81
C TYR A 60 -0.45 1.30 -0.72
N PHE A 61 -1.14 0.47 0.08
CA PHE A 61 -0.85 -0.96 0.16
C PHE A 61 -0.99 -1.65 -1.21
N TYR A 62 -2.09 -1.47 -1.90
CA TYR A 62 -2.30 -2.09 -3.21
C TYR A 62 -1.30 -1.58 -4.26
N ARG A 63 -0.93 -0.30 -4.20
CA ARG A 63 0.10 0.26 -5.08
C ARG A 63 1.47 -0.34 -4.79
N ALA A 64 1.80 -0.57 -3.52
CA ALA A 64 3.01 -1.28 -3.13
C ALA A 64 3.05 -2.70 -3.67
N VAL A 65 1.94 -3.44 -3.60
CA VAL A 65 1.84 -4.79 -4.18
C VAL A 65 2.08 -4.76 -5.69
N ALA A 66 1.48 -3.82 -6.41
CA ALA A 66 1.73 -3.66 -7.84
C ALA A 66 3.21 -3.34 -8.14
N LYS A 67 3.84 -2.47 -7.36
CA LYS A 67 5.26 -2.11 -7.48
C LYS A 67 6.19 -3.28 -7.20
N ILE A 68 5.89 -4.13 -6.21
CA ILE A 68 6.65 -5.37 -5.95
C ILE A 68 6.66 -6.26 -7.19
N ASN A 69 5.51 -6.43 -7.84
CA ASN A 69 5.40 -7.25 -9.05
C ASN A 69 6.08 -6.63 -10.28
N LEU A 70 6.42 -5.35 -10.23
CA LEU A 70 7.23 -4.63 -11.23
C LEU A 70 8.69 -4.45 -10.79
N ASP A 71 9.13 -5.16 -9.73
CA ASP A 71 10.47 -5.08 -9.14
C ASP A 71 10.87 -3.67 -8.62
N ASP A 72 9.90 -2.76 -8.46
CA ASP A 72 10.11 -1.46 -7.80
C ASP A 72 10.03 -1.62 -6.28
N TYR A 73 11.00 -2.30 -5.69
CA TYR A 73 11.03 -2.60 -4.26
C TYR A 73 11.20 -1.35 -3.40
N LYS A 74 11.95 -0.36 -3.87
CA LYS A 74 12.10 0.90 -3.16
C LYS A 74 10.79 1.68 -3.08
N GLY A 75 10.11 1.84 -4.20
CA GLY A 75 8.81 2.50 -4.23
C GLY A 75 7.73 1.73 -3.46
N ALA A 76 7.83 0.39 -3.42
CA ALA A 76 6.94 -0.44 -2.62
C ALA A 76 7.18 -0.26 -1.11
N GLU A 77 8.43 -0.20 -0.67
CA GLU A 77 8.80 0.08 0.73
C GLU A 77 8.24 1.44 1.18
N GLU A 78 8.40 2.47 0.36
CA GLU A 78 7.86 3.82 0.61
C GLU A 78 6.32 3.79 0.75
N ASP A 79 5.62 3.14 -0.17
CA ASP A 79 4.17 3.03 -0.14
C ASP A 79 3.66 2.23 1.07
N CYS A 80 4.31 1.12 1.43
CA CYS A 80 3.97 0.37 2.64
C CYS A 80 4.18 1.22 3.90
N THR A 81 5.22 2.04 3.96
CA THR A 81 5.47 2.95 5.08
C THR A 81 4.36 3.98 5.18
N LEU A 82 3.97 4.63 4.07
CA LEU A 82 2.85 5.56 4.02
C LEU A 82 1.51 4.90 4.41
N CYS A 83 1.32 3.64 4.02
CA CYS A 83 0.17 2.84 4.44
C CYS A 83 0.13 2.65 5.95
N LEU A 84 1.24 2.21 6.55
CA LEU A 84 1.34 1.92 7.98
C LEU A 84 1.28 3.16 8.88
N GLU A 85 1.72 4.32 8.37
CA GLU A 85 1.52 5.62 9.04
C GLU A 85 0.02 5.96 9.20
N ARG A 86 -0.81 5.53 8.24
CA ARG A 86 -2.27 5.75 8.22
C ARG A 86 -3.04 4.67 8.96
N ASN A 87 -2.60 3.43 8.83
CA ASN A 87 -3.19 2.27 9.50
C ASN A 87 -2.10 1.30 9.97
N PRO A 88 -1.60 1.45 11.22
CA PRO A 88 -0.56 0.58 11.77
C PRO A 88 -1.03 -0.86 12.06
N PHE A 89 -2.32 -1.14 11.87
CA PHE A 89 -2.91 -2.47 12.08
C PHE A 89 -3.07 -3.27 10.78
N LEU A 90 -2.69 -2.73 9.63
CA LEU A 90 -2.76 -3.45 8.36
C LEU A 90 -1.59 -4.45 8.24
N VAL A 91 -1.82 -5.66 8.74
CA VAL A 91 -0.81 -6.72 8.85
C VAL A 91 -0.15 -7.04 7.51
N GLN A 92 -0.93 -7.06 6.42
CA GLN A 92 -0.43 -7.31 5.07
C GLN A 92 0.60 -6.28 4.60
N ALA A 93 0.54 -5.04 5.12
CA ALA A 93 1.51 -4.01 4.76
C ALA A 93 2.89 -4.26 5.41
N TYR A 94 2.95 -4.83 6.61
CA TYR A 94 4.22 -5.30 7.19
C TYR A 94 4.82 -6.43 6.36
N TYR A 95 3.99 -7.40 5.93
CA TYR A 95 4.44 -8.48 5.08
C TYR A 95 5.00 -7.97 3.74
N ALA A 96 4.25 -7.11 3.06
CA ALA A 96 4.68 -6.53 1.78
C ALA A 96 5.95 -5.68 1.93
N ARG A 97 6.09 -4.88 3.01
CA ARG A 97 7.30 -4.10 3.28
C ARG A 97 8.48 -5.00 3.59
N GLY A 98 8.27 -6.07 4.32
CA GLY A 98 9.27 -7.09 4.58
C GLY A 98 9.80 -7.72 3.29
N ILE A 99 8.93 -8.10 2.35
CA ILE A 99 9.33 -8.59 1.02
C ILE A 99 10.15 -7.54 0.27
N ALA A 100 9.66 -6.29 0.21
CA ALA A 100 10.34 -5.22 -0.49
C ALA A 100 11.73 -4.92 0.10
N ARG A 101 11.88 -5.00 1.42
CA ARG A 101 13.16 -4.82 2.13
C ARG A 101 14.09 -6.01 1.91
N GLN A 102 13.57 -7.23 1.99
CA GLN A 102 14.35 -8.45 1.73
C GLN A 102 14.91 -8.46 0.30
N SER A 103 14.12 -8.05 -0.68
CA SER A 103 14.57 -7.93 -2.09
C SER A 103 15.59 -6.82 -2.31
N GLN A 104 15.74 -5.89 -1.38
CA GLN A 104 16.79 -4.87 -1.34
C GLN A 104 17.97 -5.27 -0.43
N GLU A 105 18.04 -6.53 0.00
CA GLU A 105 19.07 -7.05 0.92
C GLU A 105 19.07 -6.39 2.31
N LYS A 106 17.99 -5.67 2.65
CA LYS A 106 17.76 -5.07 3.97
C LYS A 106 17.18 -6.12 4.93
N TYR A 107 17.96 -7.16 5.22
CA TYR A 107 17.45 -8.35 5.91
C TYR A 107 17.02 -8.06 7.36
N VAL A 108 17.75 -7.19 8.06
CA VAL A 108 17.42 -6.83 9.46
C VAL A 108 16.07 -6.15 9.54
N GLU A 109 15.82 -5.18 8.67
CA GLU A 109 14.57 -4.43 8.59
C GLU A 109 13.41 -5.31 8.09
N ALA A 110 13.69 -6.23 7.16
CA ALA A 110 12.70 -7.19 6.68
C ALA A 110 12.25 -8.13 7.82
N ILE A 111 13.19 -8.66 8.60
CA ILE A 111 12.89 -9.52 9.75
C ILE A 111 12.06 -8.75 10.78
N ALA A 112 12.40 -7.49 11.07
CA ALA A 112 11.63 -6.64 11.98
C ALA A 112 10.18 -6.44 11.52
N ASP A 113 9.94 -6.29 10.21
CA ASP A 113 8.60 -6.19 9.64
C ASP A 113 7.83 -7.51 9.76
N TYR A 114 8.46 -8.65 9.48
CA TYR A 114 7.83 -9.96 9.68
C TYR A 114 7.50 -10.21 11.16
N ASP A 115 8.39 -9.83 12.08
CA ASP A 115 8.14 -9.92 13.51
C ASP A 115 6.94 -9.08 13.91
N LYS A 116 6.84 -7.86 13.38
CA LYS A 116 5.70 -6.97 13.67
C LYS A 116 4.39 -7.53 13.12
N GLY A 117 4.40 -8.09 11.93
CA GLY A 117 3.23 -8.79 11.39
C GLY A 117 2.82 -10.01 12.22
N LEU A 118 3.80 -10.78 12.71
CA LEU A 118 3.57 -11.96 13.55
C LEU A 118 3.07 -11.62 14.96
N GLU A 119 3.29 -10.43 15.48
CA GLU A 119 2.64 -9.97 16.71
C GLU A 119 1.10 -9.97 16.58
N PHE A 120 0.58 -9.65 15.38
CA PHE A 120 -0.86 -9.65 15.09
C PHE A 120 -1.38 -11.02 14.63
N LYS A 121 -0.55 -11.78 13.90
CA LYS A 121 -0.87 -13.11 13.35
C LYS A 121 0.29 -14.08 13.61
N PRO A 122 0.39 -14.65 14.83
CA PRO A 122 1.53 -15.49 15.22
C PRO A 122 1.71 -16.76 14.39
N ASP A 123 0.64 -17.24 13.77
CA ASP A 123 0.57 -18.47 12.97
C ASP A 123 0.60 -18.23 11.46
N ASP A 124 0.88 -17.02 11.01
CA ASP A 124 0.99 -16.71 9.59
C ASP A 124 2.20 -17.42 8.98
N ARG A 125 1.89 -18.50 8.26
CA ARG A 125 2.90 -19.42 7.69
C ARG A 125 3.81 -18.70 6.70
N GLN A 126 3.30 -17.79 5.89
CA GLN A 126 4.11 -17.07 4.89
C GLN A 126 5.12 -16.14 5.55
N MET A 127 4.71 -15.40 6.58
CA MET A 127 5.62 -14.55 7.34
C MET A 127 6.67 -15.36 8.08
N LEU A 128 6.29 -16.50 8.69
CA LEU A 128 7.24 -17.39 9.37
C LEU A 128 8.30 -17.92 8.40
N VAL A 129 7.88 -18.38 7.21
CA VAL A 129 8.81 -18.89 6.18
C VAL A 129 9.72 -17.78 5.67
N ASN A 130 9.18 -16.61 5.31
CA ASN A 130 9.97 -15.51 4.79
C ASN A 130 10.95 -14.96 5.84
N LYS A 131 10.55 -14.89 7.11
CA LYS A 131 11.45 -14.54 8.22
C LYS A 131 12.61 -15.54 8.34
N ALA A 132 12.33 -16.85 8.24
CA ALA A 132 13.37 -17.86 8.27
C ALA A 132 14.34 -17.72 7.09
N VAL A 133 13.83 -17.52 5.87
CA VAL A 133 14.64 -17.27 4.67
C VAL A 133 15.49 -16.00 4.83
N ALA A 134 14.91 -14.89 5.30
CA ALA A 134 15.64 -13.66 5.54
C ALA A 134 16.76 -13.81 6.58
N ASN A 135 16.55 -14.64 7.61
CA ASN A 135 17.60 -14.94 8.59
C ASN A 135 18.76 -15.74 7.97
N ILE A 136 18.49 -16.69 7.08
CA ILE A 136 19.51 -17.44 6.36
C ILE A 136 20.31 -16.48 5.46
N GLN A 137 19.61 -15.70 4.63
CA GLN A 137 20.22 -14.72 3.73
C GLN A 137 21.09 -13.70 4.47
N ARG A 138 20.65 -13.21 5.64
CA ARG A 138 21.43 -12.31 6.49
C ARG A 138 22.73 -12.96 6.98
N LYS A 139 22.68 -14.25 7.35
CA LYS A 139 23.87 -14.98 7.80
C LYS A 139 24.86 -15.15 6.64
N ASP A 140 24.38 -15.60 5.49
CA ASP A 140 25.23 -15.79 4.31
C ASP A 140 25.88 -14.47 3.85
N TYR A 141 25.15 -13.35 3.94
CA TYR A 141 25.68 -12.02 3.65
C TYR A 141 26.80 -11.62 4.61
N ASN A 142 26.62 -11.82 5.92
CA ASN A 142 27.62 -11.48 6.93
C ASN A 142 28.87 -12.39 6.85
N ASP A 143 28.72 -13.64 6.38
CA ASP A 143 29.82 -14.57 6.21
C ASP A 143 30.65 -14.30 4.94
N ALA A 144 30.12 -13.47 4.01
CA ALA A 144 30.77 -13.09 2.75
C ALA A 144 31.55 -11.76 2.82
N GLU A 145 31.38 -10.95 3.88
CA GLU A 145 32.14 -9.73 4.16
C GLU A 145 33.40 -10.06 4.97
#